data_29d9b20184c0da757a1135055a7702c8
#
_entry.id   29d9b20184c0da757a1135055a7702c8
#
_cell.length_a   1.000
_cell.length_b   1.000
_cell.length_c   1.000
_cell.angle_alpha   90.00
_cell.angle_beta   90.00
_cell.angle_gamma   90.00
#
_symmetry.space_group_name_H-M   'P 1'
#
loop_
_entity.id
_entity.type
_entity.pdbx_description
1 polymer ?
#
loop_
_entity_poly.entity_id
_entity_poly.type
_entity_poly.pdbx_seq_one_letter_code
_entity_poly.pdbx_strand_id
1 'polypeptide(L)'
;MSYFNGPADPDDFDDDAPEQSAPRSKRAKLNLGIFILVLGVLGSSFAANISLNTGSKREFGQGIFQIKACDQWVGIGLTTGQGAQNTFVANVRLVGLDPRGCKGTLFRIKFFPTGSTTPLSMYLGAGPTTAANDSVTATTLVTKITNTTYTGNTQALYEAWAADAVTLIDPQGRDIGYADTYEFIDYEAATGEYTVIFTYPQAVAAQVSSITIETAKY
;
A
#
# COMPACT_ATOMS: atom_id res chain seq x y z
N MET A 1 41.79 5.67 -77.07
CA MET A 1 40.77 5.94 -78.11
C MET A 1 39.48 6.38 -77.43
N SER A 2 39.09 7.58 -77.81
CA SER A 2 37.78 8.18 -77.86
C SER A 2 37.06 8.43 -76.49
N TYR A 3 37.10 9.58 -75.95
CA TYR A 3 36.27 10.78 -76.16
C TYR A 3 34.76 10.48 -76.20
N PHE A 4 34.01 11.01 -75.23
CA PHE A 4 32.91 11.91 -75.58
C PHE A 4 32.59 12.81 -74.36
N ASN A 5 32.76 14.06 -74.57
CA ASN A 5 32.19 15.20 -73.85
C ASN A 5 30.68 15.28 -74.10
N GLY A 6 29.97 15.75 -73.15
CA GLY A 6 28.61 16.25 -73.37
C GLY A 6 28.14 17.01 -72.15
N PRO A 7 27.37 18.05 -72.33
CA PRO A 7 27.60 19.30 -71.65
C PRO A 7 26.79 19.48 -70.38
N ALA A 8 27.24 20.43 -69.62
CA ALA A 8 26.51 21.09 -68.55
C ALA A 8 25.20 21.68 -69.07
N ASP A 9 24.19 21.59 -68.27
CA ASP A 9 23.13 22.56 -68.33
C ASP A 9 22.59 22.86 -66.93
N PRO A 10 22.37 24.11 -66.67
CA PRO A 10 22.05 24.66 -65.39
C PRO A 10 20.55 24.84 -65.29
N ASP A 11 19.97 24.53 -64.21
CA ASP A 11 18.79 25.21 -63.77
C ASP A 11 18.79 25.36 -62.25
N ASP A 12 19.23 26.52 -61.86
CA ASP A 12 18.83 27.22 -60.65
C ASP A 12 17.34 27.04 -60.40
N PHE A 13 17.01 26.45 -59.26
CA PHE A 13 15.79 26.83 -58.56
C PHE A 13 16.13 27.03 -57.10
N ASP A 14 16.49 28.25 -56.78
CA ASP A 14 16.25 28.89 -55.49
C ASP A 14 14.79 28.71 -55.12
N ASP A 15 14.49 27.83 -54.19
CA ASP A 15 13.27 27.89 -53.40
C ASP A 15 13.64 28.06 -51.94
N ASP A 16 14.03 29.28 -51.61
CA ASP A 16 13.96 29.84 -50.27
C ASP A 16 12.48 29.91 -49.83
N ALA A 17 11.96 28.75 -49.36
CA ALA A 17 10.75 28.74 -48.59
C ALA A 17 11.13 29.03 -47.13
N PRO A 18 10.69 30.16 -46.54
CA PRO A 18 10.91 30.43 -45.14
C PRO A 18 10.16 29.37 -44.32
N GLU A 19 10.92 28.54 -43.58
CA GLU A 19 10.35 27.74 -42.50
C GLU A 19 9.58 28.67 -41.55
N GLN A 20 8.29 28.78 -41.78
CA GLN A 20 7.38 29.33 -40.79
C GLN A 20 7.36 28.39 -39.57
N SER A 21 8.26 28.65 -38.64
CA SER A 21 8.16 28.11 -37.29
C SER A 21 6.86 28.62 -36.69
N ALA A 22 5.81 27.81 -36.79
CA ALA A 22 4.55 28.06 -36.14
C ALA A 22 4.78 28.38 -34.67
N PRO A 23 4.25 29.48 -34.13
CA PRO A 23 4.43 29.84 -32.75
C PRO A 23 3.79 28.73 -31.88
N ARG A 24 4.62 27.89 -31.30
CA ARG A 24 4.15 26.87 -30.33
C ARG A 24 3.39 27.60 -29.24
N SER A 25 2.08 27.49 -29.29
CA SER A 25 1.17 28.29 -28.47
C SER A 25 1.49 28.05 -27.00
N LYS A 26 1.64 29.09 -26.21
CA LYS A 26 1.85 29.03 -24.76
C LYS A 26 0.78 28.18 -24.08
N ARG A 27 -0.40 28.03 -24.72
CA ARG A 27 -1.50 27.14 -24.29
C ARG A 27 -1.17 25.67 -24.38
N ALA A 28 -0.40 25.22 -25.38
CA ALA A 28 0.01 23.79 -25.47
C ALA A 28 0.98 23.39 -24.35
N LYS A 29 1.88 24.30 -23.96
CA LYS A 29 2.80 24.06 -22.82
C LYS A 29 2.05 24.07 -21.49
N LEU A 30 1.06 24.93 -21.33
CA LEU A 30 0.21 24.99 -20.13
C LEU A 30 -0.62 23.71 -19.99
N ASN A 31 -1.26 23.26 -21.09
CA ASN A 31 -2.06 22.03 -21.08
C ASN A 31 -1.21 20.78 -20.80
N LEU A 32 0.02 20.69 -21.32
CA LEU A 32 0.93 19.60 -21.02
C LEU A 32 1.36 19.60 -19.54
N GLY A 33 1.62 20.79 -18.99
CA GLY A 33 1.96 20.94 -17.57
C GLY A 33 0.81 20.49 -16.64
N ILE A 34 -0.41 20.90 -16.97
CA ILE A 34 -1.62 20.48 -16.22
C ILE A 34 -1.82 18.96 -16.35
N PHE A 35 -1.64 18.39 -17.55
CA PHE A 35 -1.79 16.94 -17.76
C PHE A 35 -0.77 16.12 -16.96
N ILE A 36 0.49 16.55 -16.90
CA ILE A 36 1.53 15.91 -16.09
C ILE A 36 1.22 16.04 -14.59
N LEU A 37 0.71 17.19 -14.15
CA LEU A 37 0.34 17.40 -12.74
C LEU A 37 -0.86 16.52 -12.34
N VAL A 38 -1.86 16.39 -13.20
CA VAL A 38 -3.01 15.49 -12.99
C VAL A 38 -2.59 14.03 -12.96
N LEU A 39 -1.70 13.59 -13.87
CA LEU A 39 -1.15 12.22 -13.85
C LEU A 39 -0.30 11.95 -12.61
N GLY A 40 0.46 12.94 -12.13
CA GLY A 40 1.26 12.82 -10.91
C GLY A 40 0.40 12.67 -9.64
N VAL A 41 -0.74 13.36 -9.58
CA VAL A 41 -1.70 13.25 -8.46
C VAL A 41 -2.48 11.93 -8.52
N LEU A 42 -2.83 11.45 -9.72
CA LEU A 42 -3.55 10.18 -9.90
C LEU A 42 -2.64 8.95 -9.74
N GLY A 43 -1.32 9.09 -9.92
CA GLY A 43 -0.36 7.99 -9.83
C GLY A 43 0.07 7.62 -8.42
N SER A 44 -0.33 8.36 -7.38
CA SER A 44 0.26 8.21 -6.03
C SER A 44 -0.55 7.38 -5.03
N SER A 45 -1.74 6.91 -5.35
CA SER A 45 -2.51 6.10 -4.40
C SER A 45 -3.41 5.07 -5.09
N PHE A 46 -2.93 3.86 -5.23
CA PHE A 46 -3.81 2.70 -5.44
C PHE A 46 -4.39 2.29 -4.08
N ALA A 47 -5.48 2.93 -3.67
CA ALA A 47 -6.29 2.48 -2.54
C ALA A 47 -7.31 1.48 -3.09
N ALA A 48 -7.17 0.20 -2.74
CA ALA A 48 -8.21 -0.80 -2.99
C ALA A 48 -9.28 -0.64 -1.90
N ASN A 49 -10.48 -0.24 -2.29
CA ASN A 49 -11.63 -0.16 -1.39
C ASN A 49 -12.47 -1.42 -1.54
N ILE A 50 -12.55 -2.23 -0.49
CA ILE A 50 -13.31 -3.46 -0.46
C ILE A 50 -14.55 -3.24 0.40
N SER A 51 -15.73 -3.22 -0.23
CA SER A 51 -17.00 -3.16 0.50
C SER A 51 -17.41 -4.53 1.01
N LEU A 52 -17.74 -4.63 2.29
CA LEU A 52 -18.34 -5.81 2.88
C LEU A 52 -19.79 -5.94 2.39
N ASN A 53 -20.18 -7.15 1.99
CA ASN A 53 -21.52 -7.43 1.49
C ASN A 53 -22.60 -6.99 2.49
N THR A 54 -23.58 -6.18 2.03
CA THR A 54 -24.61 -5.55 2.84
C THR A 54 -25.78 -6.47 3.19
N GLY A 55 -25.65 -7.81 2.99
CA GLY A 55 -26.64 -8.80 3.36
C GLY A 55 -26.80 -8.96 4.88
N SER A 56 -28.02 -8.99 5.35
CA SER A 56 -28.44 -9.10 6.76
C SER A 56 -27.76 -10.25 7.51
N LYS A 57 -27.10 -9.94 8.59
CA LYS A 57 -26.27 -10.72 9.52
C LYS A 57 -24.82 -10.84 9.05
N ARG A 58 -24.01 -9.93 9.58
CA ARG A 58 -22.54 -9.99 9.45
C ARG A 58 -22.03 -10.99 10.49
N GLU A 59 -21.73 -12.20 10.05
CA GLU A 59 -20.94 -13.10 10.86
C GLU A 59 -19.47 -12.67 10.70
N PHE A 60 -18.96 -11.94 11.68
CA PHE A 60 -17.53 -11.75 11.86
C PHE A 60 -16.92 -13.09 12.25
N GLY A 61 -16.15 -13.68 11.39
CA GLY A 61 -15.46 -14.89 11.76
C GLY A 61 -14.64 -15.57 10.67
N GLN A 62 -14.97 -15.43 9.39
CA GLN A 62 -14.27 -16.23 8.36
C GLN A 62 -14.16 -15.56 6.97
N GLY A 63 -14.38 -14.26 6.83
CA GLY A 63 -14.18 -13.56 5.56
C GLY A 63 -12.73 -13.12 5.38
N ILE A 64 -12.07 -13.59 4.31
CA ILE A 64 -10.79 -13.06 3.87
C ILE A 64 -11.04 -12.16 2.69
N PHE A 65 -10.60 -10.89 2.78
CA PHE A 65 -10.64 -9.94 1.67
C PHE A 65 -9.33 -10.02 0.91
N GLN A 66 -9.37 -10.20 -0.39
CA GLN A 66 -8.17 -10.30 -1.22
C GLN A 66 -7.96 -9.02 -2.01
N ILE A 67 -6.74 -8.51 -1.96
CA ILE A 67 -6.28 -7.41 -2.79
C ILE A 67 -5.00 -7.80 -3.52
N LYS A 68 -4.75 -7.18 -4.66
CA LYS A 68 -3.47 -7.30 -5.33
C LYS A 68 -2.52 -6.24 -4.80
N ALA A 69 -1.48 -6.66 -4.08
CA ALA A 69 -0.43 -5.80 -3.54
C ALA A 69 0.93 -6.37 -3.88
N CYS A 70 1.90 -5.52 -4.26
CA CYS A 70 3.27 -5.95 -4.62
C CYS A 70 3.30 -7.11 -5.63
N ASP A 71 2.40 -7.08 -6.63
CA ASP A 71 2.21 -8.12 -7.66
C ASP A 71 1.71 -9.48 -7.15
N GLN A 72 1.27 -9.58 -5.90
CA GLN A 72 0.68 -10.77 -5.32
C GLN A 72 -0.70 -10.47 -4.72
N TRP A 73 -1.49 -11.54 -4.49
CA TRP A 73 -2.76 -11.44 -3.78
C TRP A 73 -2.52 -11.55 -2.28
N VAL A 74 -2.91 -10.50 -1.55
CA VAL A 74 -2.86 -10.46 -0.08
C VAL A 74 -4.29 -10.45 0.45
N GLY A 75 -4.60 -11.39 1.33
CA GLY A 75 -5.87 -11.46 2.02
C GLY A 75 -5.82 -10.75 3.37
N ILE A 76 -6.90 -10.07 3.74
CA ILE A 76 -7.09 -9.49 5.08
C ILE A 76 -8.21 -10.24 5.77
N GLY A 77 -7.88 -10.88 6.88
CA GLY A 77 -8.83 -11.50 7.79
C GLY A 77 -8.99 -10.65 9.05
N LEU A 78 -10.20 -10.55 9.56
CA LEU A 78 -10.48 -9.86 10.83
C LEU A 78 -11.07 -10.87 11.80
N THR A 79 -10.58 -10.86 13.04
CA THR A 79 -11.18 -11.65 14.11
C THR A 79 -11.42 -10.79 15.35
N THR A 80 -12.49 -11.11 16.08
CA THR A 80 -12.80 -10.46 17.35
C THR A 80 -11.95 -11.05 18.48
N GLY A 81 -11.80 -10.26 19.54
CA GLY A 81 -11.15 -10.73 20.77
C GLY A 81 -11.99 -11.74 21.53
N GLN A 82 -11.53 -12.08 22.72
CA GLN A 82 -12.23 -12.96 23.65
C GLN A 82 -12.76 -12.20 24.86
N GLY A 83 -13.70 -12.79 25.57
CA GLY A 83 -14.26 -12.21 26.80
C GLY A 83 -14.86 -10.83 26.58
N ALA A 84 -14.37 -9.82 27.29
CA ALA A 84 -14.84 -8.44 27.19
C ALA A 84 -14.56 -7.77 25.83
N GLN A 85 -13.66 -8.32 25.05
CA GLN A 85 -13.27 -7.80 23.72
C GLN A 85 -13.97 -8.51 22.55
N ASN A 86 -14.92 -9.40 22.81
CA ASN A 86 -15.58 -10.22 21.79
C ASN A 86 -16.41 -9.43 20.74
N THR A 87 -16.64 -8.13 20.98
CA THR A 87 -17.32 -7.23 20.05
C THR A 87 -16.36 -6.36 19.25
N PHE A 88 -15.07 -6.35 19.59
CA PHE A 88 -14.05 -5.53 18.93
C PHE A 88 -13.21 -6.37 17.98
N VAL A 89 -12.74 -5.76 16.90
CA VAL A 89 -11.71 -6.35 16.03
C VAL A 89 -10.41 -6.31 16.79
N ALA A 90 -9.99 -7.46 17.30
CA ALA A 90 -8.75 -7.60 18.07
C ALA A 90 -7.57 -8.04 17.22
N ASN A 91 -7.81 -8.74 16.10
CA ASN A 91 -6.74 -9.24 15.25
C ASN A 91 -6.98 -8.89 13.78
N VAL A 92 -5.88 -8.58 13.09
CA VAL A 92 -5.81 -8.40 11.63
C VAL A 92 -4.84 -9.42 11.07
N ARG A 93 -5.34 -10.35 10.26
CA ARG A 93 -4.53 -11.38 9.60
C ARG A 93 -4.17 -10.95 8.19
N LEU A 94 -2.90 -11.08 7.82
CA LEU A 94 -2.36 -10.86 6.49
C LEU A 94 -2.07 -12.25 5.88
N VAL A 95 -2.93 -12.68 4.98
CA VAL A 95 -2.91 -14.02 4.39
C VAL A 95 -2.28 -13.95 3.00
N GLY A 96 -1.35 -14.86 2.71
CA GLY A 96 -0.69 -14.91 1.41
C GLY A 96 0.35 -13.79 1.16
N LEU A 97 0.75 -13.07 2.19
CA LEU A 97 1.80 -12.07 2.08
C LEU A 97 3.19 -12.75 2.00
N ASP A 98 3.85 -12.69 0.85
CA ASP A 98 5.26 -13.05 0.70
C ASP A 98 6.13 -11.78 0.83
N PRO A 99 6.90 -11.63 1.92
CA PRO A 99 7.75 -10.46 2.12
C PRO A 99 8.80 -10.26 1.02
N ARG A 100 9.21 -11.32 0.32
CA ARG A 100 10.17 -11.22 -0.80
C ARG A 100 9.60 -10.38 -1.95
N GLY A 101 8.33 -10.61 -2.30
CA GLY A 101 7.63 -9.86 -3.35
C GLY A 101 7.29 -8.42 -2.95
N CYS A 102 7.04 -8.20 -1.64
CA CYS A 102 6.65 -6.90 -1.10
C CYS A 102 7.80 -6.10 -0.47
N LYS A 103 9.04 -6.48 -0.70
CA LYS A 103 10.22 -5.84 -0.11
C LYS A 103 10.20 -4.31 -0.18
N GLY A 104 10.50 -3.64 0.93
CA GLY A 104 10.54 -2.18 1.02
C GLY A 104 9.17 -1.51 0.87
N THR A 105 8.11 -2.15 1.33
CA THR A 105 6.75 -1.64 1.23
C THR A 105 6.14 -1.44 2.61
N LEU A 106 5.40 -0.36 2.76
CA LEU A 106 4.49 -0.14 3.87
C LEU A 106 3.07 -0.51 3.44
N PHE A 107 2.35 -1.22 4.30
CA PHE A 107 0.90 -1.39 4.19
C PHE A 107 0.22 -0.51 5.22
N ARG A 108 -0.79 0.26 4.78
CA ARG A 108 -1.66 1.05 5.64
C ARG A 108 -3.07 0.52 5.54
N ILE A 109 -3.61 0.03 6.63
CA ILE A 109 -4.93 -0.60 6.70
C ILE A 109 -5.83 0.31 7.53
N LYS A 110 -7.04 0.61 7.02
CA LYS A 110 -8.05 1.41 7.69
C LYS A 110 -9.40 0.72 7.61
N PHE A 111 -10.22 0.88 8.64
CA PHE A 111 -11.60 0.38 8.69
C PHE A 111 -12.57 1.54 8.58
N PHE A 112 -13.66 1.32 7.86
CA PHE A 112 -14.68 2.35 7.68
C PHE A 112 -16.06 1.81 8.02
N PRO A 113 -16.93 2.62 8.65
CA PRO A 113 -18.33 2.31 8.83
C PRO A 113 -19.11 2.54 7.54
N THR A 114 -20.33 2.05 7.50
CA THR A 114 -21.21 2.21 6.32
C THR A 114 -21.43 3.69 6.00
N GLY A 115 -21.17 4.06 4.75
CA GLY A 115 -21.45 5.42 4.24
C GLY A 115 -20.54 6.52 4.80
N SER A 116 -19.46 6.20 5.48
CA SER A 116 -18.52 7.19 6.02
C SER A 116 -17.18 7.16 5.28
N THR A 117 -16.59 8.34 5.12
CA THR A 117 -15.20 8.53 4.67
C THR A 117 -14.22 8.72 5.85
N THR A 118 -14.75 8.79 7.08
CA THR A 118 -13.92 8.86 8.28
C THR A 118 -13.63 7.46 8.79
N PRO A 119 -12.36 7.09 8.96
CA PRO A 119 -12.00 5.76 9.45
C PRO A 119 -12.40 5.59 10.91
N LEU A 120 -12.70 4.34 11.29
CA LEU A 120 -12.92 3.95 12.66
C LEU A 120 -11.64 4.04 13.49
N SER A 121 -11.77 4.33 14.77
CA SER A 121 -10.71 4.05 15.74
C SER A 121 -10.45 2.56 15.77
N MET A 122 -9.21 2.12 15.53
CA MET A 122 -8.86 0.71 15.46
C MET A 122 -8.39 0.17 16.80
N TYR A 123 -7.45 0.86 17.43
CA TYR A 123 -6.82 0.45 18.69
C TYR A 123 -6.24 1.65 19.44
N LEU A 124 -5.85 1.47 20.72
CA LEU A 124 -4.96 2.41 21.40
C LEU A 124 -3.52 2.00 21.07
N GLY A 125 -2.73 2.92 20.55
CA GLY A 125 -1.31 2.76 20.30
C GLY A 125 -0.48 3.62 21.24
N ALA A 126 0.83 3.47 21.20
CA ALA A 126 1.75 4.26 22.02
C ALA A 126 1.62 5.75 21.70
N GLY A 127 1.61 6.58 22.75
CA GLY A 127 1.56 8.03 22.65
C GLY A 127 2.92 8.66 22.33
N PRO A 128 2.95 10.00 22.20
CA PRO A 128 4.16 10.74 21.83
C PRO A 128 5.23 10.78 22.92
N THR A 129 4.87 10.50 24.17
CA THR A 129 5.82 10.51 25.29
C THR A 129 6.19 9.09 25.72
N THR A 130 7.23 8.95 26.55
CA THR A 130 7.65 7.67 27.11
C THR A 130 6.94 7.33 28.42
N ALA A 131 5.90 8.10 28.81
CA ALA A 131 5.15 7.84 30.04
C ALA A 131 4.37 6.51 29.91
N ALA A 132 4.34 5.72 30.95
CA ALA A 132 3.83 4.35 30.97
C ALA A 132 2.33 4.19 30.59
N ASN A 133 1.56 5.27 30.57
CA ASN A 133 0.13 5.28 30.20
C ASN A 133 -0.18 6.28 29.08
N ASP A 134 0.84 6.75 28.37
CA ASP A 134 0.62 7.63 27.25
C ASP A 134 0.17 6.80 26.06
N SER A 135 -1.08 6.99 25.65
CA SER A 135 -1.67 6.29 24.53
C SER A 135 -2.44 7.25 23.63
N VAL A 136 -2.51 6.91 22.36
CA VAL A 136 -3.25 7.65 21.35
C VAL A 136 -4.14 6.69 20.56
N THR A 137 -5.32 7.16 20.19
CA THR A 137 -6.21 6.37 19.34
C THR A 137 -5.68 6.32 17.92
N ALA A 138 -5.38 5.11 17.46
CA ALA A 138 -4.96 4.84 16.09
C ALA A 138 -6.17 4.55 15.20
N THR A 139 -6.20 5.16 14.01
CA THR A 139 -7.20 4.90 12.96
C THR A 139 -6.61 4.15 11.77
N THR A 140 -5.31 3.87 11.82
CA THR A 140 -4.56 3.22 10.74
C THR A 140 -3.59 2.23 11.37
N LEU A 141 -3.65 0.98 10.92
CA LEU A 141 -2.60 0.01 11.16
C LEU A 141 -1.54 0.16 10.08
N VAL A 142 -0.27 0.25 10.46
CA VAL A 142 0.84 0.33 9.52
C VAL A 142 1.79 -0.83 9.77
N THR A 143 1.99 -1.67 8.75
CA THR A 143 3.02 -2.70 8.76
C THR A 143 4.11 -2.35 7.74
N LYS A 144 5.35 -2.66 8.10
CA LYS A 144 6.54 -2.39 7.29
C LYS A 144 7.21 -3.69 6.90
N ILE A 145 7.44 -3.88 5.61
CA ILE A 145 8.13 -5.05 5.08
C ILE A 145 9.59 -4.70 4.84
N THR A 146 10.48 -5.51 5.38
CA THR A 146 11.93 -5.27 5.31
C THR A 146 12.43 -5.01 3.89
N ASN A 147 13.48 -4.20 3.79
CA ASN A 147 14.26 -4.02 2.56
C ASN A 147 15.32 -5.12 2.36
N THR A 148 15.55 -5.95 3.38
CA THR A 148 16.56 -7.01 3.35
C THR A 148 16.16 -8.09 2.36
N THR A 149 17.08 -8.47 1.48
CA THR A 149 16.86 -9.57 0.55
C THR A 149 17.10 -10.90 1.26
N TYR A 150 16.14 -11.82 1.14
CA TYR A 150 16.34 -13.20 1.57
C TYR A 150 17.41 -13.89 0.70
N THR A 151 18.40 -14.49 1.32
CA THR A 151 19.50 -15.20 0.65
C THR A 151 19.66 -16.65 1.07
N GLY A 152 18.74 -17.16 1.92
CA GLY A 152 18.76 -18.54 2.39
C GLY A 152 18.31 -19.54 1.30
N ASN A 153 18.57 -20.81 1.54
CA ASN A 153 18.27 -21.90 0.62
C ASN A 153 17.44 -23.03 1.25
N THR A 154 16.98 -22.88 2.47
CA THR A 154 16.13 -23.85 3.16
C THR A 154 14.84 -23.22 3.65
N GLN A 155 13.80 -24.04 3.83
CA GLN A 155 12.51 -23.60 4.35
C GLN A 155 12.65 -23.01 5.77
N ALA A 156 13.42 -23.66 6.65
CA ALA A 156 13.63 -23.17 8.02
C ALA A 156 14.32 -21.79 8.05
N LEU A 157 15.29 -21.54 7.15
CA LEU A 157 15.91 -20.22 7.04
C LEU A 157 14.94 -19.17 6.48
N TYR A 158 14.03 -19.58 5.59
CA TYR A 158 12.99 -18.69 5.10
C TYR A 158 12.01 -18.32 6.22
N GLU A 159 11.52 -19.28 6.99
CA GLU A 159 10.59 -19.05 8.10
C GLU A 159 11.18 -18.14 9.17
N ALA A 160 12.44 -18.37 9.55
CA ALA A 160 13.14 -17.50 10.49
C ALA A 160 13.29 -16.06 9.95
N TRP A 161 13.66 -15.91 8.68
CA TRP A 161 13.74 -14.61 8.07
C TRP A 161 12.36 -13.95 7.91
N ALA A 162 11.33 -14.71 7.53
CA ALA A 162 9.97 -14.22 7.34
C ALA A 162 9.38 -13.69 8.65
N ALA A 163 9.66 -14.36 9.78
CA ALA A 163 9.22 -13.91 11.11
C ALA A 163 9.70 -12.49 11.42
N ASP A 164 10.90 -12.12 10.97
CA ASP A 164 11.51 -10.80 11.18
C ASP A 164 11.24 -9.81 10.02
N ALA A 165 10.67 -10.30 8.92
CA ALA A 165 10.55 -9.52 7.70
C ALA A 165 9.42 -8.49 7.73
N VAL A 166 8.44 -8.64 8.62
CA VAL A 166 7.32 -7.71 8.76
C VAL A 166 7.31 -7.15 10.17
N THR A 167 7.35 -5.83 10.27
CA THR A 167 7.36 -5.10 11.54
C THR A 167 6.20 -4.10 11.60
N LEU A 168 5.97 -3.53 12.77
CA LEU A 168 4.92 -2.57 13.03
C LEU A 168 5.48 -1.14 13.09
N ILE A 169 4.69 -0.20 12.60
CA ILE A 169 4.94 1.24 12.76
C ILE A 169 3.82 1.78 13.65
N ASP A 170 4.20 2.35 14.79
CA ASP A 170 3.24 2.92 15.74
C ASP A 170 2.54 4.19 15.19
N PRO A 171 1.51 4.70 15.88
CA PRO A 171 0.81 5.91 15.44
C PRO A 171 1.69 7.17 15.40
N GLN A 172 2.87 7.14 16.02
CA GLN A 172 3.85 8.22 15.98
C GLN A 172 4.85 8.08 14.81
N GLY A 173 4.73 7.01 14.01
CA GLY A 173 5.61 6.71 12.89
C GLY A 173 6.93 6.05 13.28
N ARG A 174 7.05 5.52 14.51
CA ARG A 174 8.24 4.81 14.97
C ARG A 174 8.15 3.34 14.60
N ASP A 175 9.26 2.76 14.16
CA ASP A 175 9.38 1.30 13.96
C ASP A 175 9.54 0.64 15.34
N ILE A 176 8.55 -0.15 15.75
CA ILE A 176 8.50 -0.84 17.05
C ILE A 176 8.89 -2.31 16.96
N GLY A 177 9.37 -2.75 15.78
CA GLY A 177 9.68 -4.15 15.56
C GLY A 177 8.41 -5.01 15.51
N TYR A 178 8.38 -6.13 16.26
CA TYR A 178 7.19 -7.01 16.28
C TYR A 178 6.26 -6.78 17.46
N ALA A 179 6.64 -6.00 18.45
CA ALA A 179 5.76 -5.82 19.62
C ALA A 179 6.08 -4.57 20.42
N ASP A 180 5.01 -3.99 20.98
CA ASP A 180 5.06 -3.08 22.12
C ASP A 180 3.94 -3.43 23.11
N THR A 181 3.62 -2.52 24.03
CA THR A 181 2.56 -2.69 25.04
C THR A 181 1.15 -2.73 24.42
N TYR A 182 0.97 -2.15 23.25
CA TYR A 182 -0.33 -1.88 22.63
C TYR A 182 -0.66 -2.82 21.48
N GLU A 183 0.38 -3.25 20.75
CA GLU A 183 0.21 -4.06 19.55
C GLU A 183 1.42 -4.96 19.33
N PHE A 184 1.18 -6.12 18.74
CA PHE A 184 2.25 -7.01 18.31
C PHE A 184 1.85 -7.76 17.04
N ILE A 185 2.85 -8.25 16.30
CA ILE A 185 2.68 -9.06 15.12
C ILE A 185 3.29 -10.43 15.36
N ASP A 186 2.56 -11.46 14.96
CA ASP A 186 2.98 -12.85 15.05
C ASP A 186 3.03 -13.47 13.65
N TYR A 187 3.99 -14.35 13.41
CA TYR A 187 4.14 -15.09 12.16
C TYR A 187 3.92 -16.57 12.40
N GLU A 188 2.88 -17.12 11.77
CA GLU A 188 2.57 -18.55 11.81
C GLU A 188 3.27 -19.28 10.65
N ALA A 189 4.37 -19.97 10.95
CA ALA A 189 5.20 -20.63 9.93
C ALA A 189 4.45 -21.74 9.17
N ALA A 190 3.49 -22.42 9.83
CA ALA A 190 2.72 -23.49 9.22
C ALA A 190 1.81 -23.01 8.09
N THR A 191 1.29 -21.79 8.19
CA THR A 191 0.37 -21.19 7.20
C THR A 191 1.02 -20.07 6.38
N GLY A 192 2.15 -19.53 6.84
CA GLY A 192 2.81 -18.37 6.23
C GLY A 192 2.05 -17.07 6.44
N GLU A 193 1.23 -16.99 7.48
CA GLU A 193 0.37 -15.84 7.76
C GLU A 193 0.97 -14.95 8.85
N TYR A 194 0.70 -13.65 8.75
CA TYR A 194 0.99 -12.68 9.80
C TYR A 194 -0.30 -12.27 10.50
N THR A 195 -0.28 -12.21 11.82
CA THR A 195 -1.40 -11.75 12.62
C THR A 195 -0.97 -10.57 13.48
N VAL A 196 -1.55 -9.40 13.24
CA VAL A 196 -1.42 -8.26 14.14
C VAL A 196 -2.48 -8.35 15.20
N ILE A 197 -2.09 -8.25 16.45
CA ILE A 197 -2.93 -8.40 17.64
C ILE A 197 -2.92 -7.09 18.42
N PHE A 198 -4.09 -6.55 18.69
CA PHE A 198 -4.25 -5.34 19.47
C PHE A 198 -4.56 -5.67 20.94
N THR A 199 -3.75 -5.16 21.85
CA THR A 199 -3.99 -5.30 23.31
C THR A 199 -5.24 -4.52 23.72
N TYR A 200 -5.47 -3.36 23.12
CA TYR A 200 -6.60 -2.48 23.41
C TYR A 200 -7.39 -2.13 22.15
N PRO A 201 -8.13 -3.08 21.56
CA PRO A 201 -8.89 -2.84 20.35
C PRO A 201 -10.03 -1.84 20.60
N GLN A 202 -10.34 -1.01 19.60
CA GLN A 202 -11.36 0.05 19.68
C GLN A 202 -12.43 -0.12 18.59
N ALA A 203 -12.12 -0.75 17.46
CA ALA A 203 -13.06 -0.91 16.36
C ALA A 203 -14.13 -1.96 16.72
N VAL A 204 -15.37 -1.53 16.86
CA VAL A 204 -16.50 -2.47 17.01
C VAL A 204 -16.68 -3.23 15.71
N ALA A 205 -16.58 -4.56 15.78
CA ALA A 205 -16.61 -5.43 14.60
C ALA A 205 -17.87 -5.22 13.75
N ALA A 206 -19.04 -5.07 14.37
CA ALA A 206 -20.31 -4.82 13.67
C ALA A 206 -20.37 -3.48 12.91
N GLN A 207 -19.49 -2.53 13.22
CA GLN A 207 -19.39 -1.23 12.55
C GLN A 207 -18.48 -1.26 11.33
N VAL A 208 -17.58 -2.25 11.20
CA VAL A 208 -16.67 -2.35 10.06
C VAL A 208 -17.46 -2.78 8.83
N SER A 209 -17.54 -1.91 7.87
CA SER A 209 -18.31 -2.10 6.63
C SER A 209 -17.40 -2.21 5.41
N SER A 210 -16.24 -1.53 5.45
CA SER A 210 -15.23 -1.64 4.41
C SER A 210 -13.83 -1.51 4.99
N ILE A 211 -12.86 -2.05 4.26
CA ILE A 211 -11.44 -1.99 4.58
C ILE A 211 -10.72 -1.33 3.41
N THR A 212 -9.84 -0.40 3.68
CA THR A 212 -8.90 0.10 2.68
C THR A 212 -7.49 -0.33 2.99
N ILE A 213 -6.73 -0.65 1.95
CA ILE A 213 -5.32 -0.97 2.04
C ILE A 213 -4.59 -0.08 1.05
N GLU A 214 -3.67 0.69 1.58
CA GLU A 214 -2.78 1.54 0.82
C GLU A 214 -1.37 0.98 0.92
N THR A 215 -0.65 0.96 -0.19
CA THR A 215 0.75 0.53 -0.21
C THR A 215 1.64 1.69 -0.64
N ALA A 216 2.79 1.83 0.00
CA ALA A 216 3.80 2.81 -0.36
C ALA A 216 5.20 2.20 -0.25
N LYS A 217 6.12 2.56 -1.14
CA LYS A 217 7.54 2.26 -0.98
C LYS A 217 8.19 3.25 0.00
N TYR A 218 9.21 2.81 0.74
CA TYR A 218 9.99 3.65 1.66
C TYR A 218 11.49 3.49 1.39
#